data_70370e60ad40d68666a4b1465a8af53e
#
_entry.id   70370e60ad40d68666a4b1465a8af53e
#
_cell.length_a   1.000
_cell.length_b   1.000
_cell.length_c   1.000
_cell.angle_alpha   90.00
_cell.angle_beta   90.00
_cell.angle_gamma   90.00
#
_symmetry.space_group_name_H-M   'P 1'
#
loop_
_entity.id
_entity.type
_entity.pdbx_description
1 polymer ?
#
loop_
_entity_poly.entity_id
_entity_poly.type
_entity_poly.pdbx_seq_one_letter_code
_entity_poly.pdbx_strand_id
1 'polypeptide(L)'
;MSLRSLRALCLTSFFIADVRDGLGPFLGIFLTQRHWQAEDIGLLMTVGGVAGLLATLPAGFITDTTRHKRVLLAGVCLAITLTTLLLWFSQKTSVVALTQVASGICAAFVGPLIAGITLGLTRQRGFSAQMGKNEAFNHAGNFFTALIAGAIAWYWGIGGIFILMACTTLFTLIALLAIRSSDIDDDAARGLESAVTPALPGFAILFRHTPLLIAGVTLMLFHLANAALLPMLSMRIAAAPGHLNPGLFAAATVIISQVVMIPVAIRGAGSIDKYGYWRCILLALLIMPIRAALAAASDAPAMMVLVQILDGLAAGILGVAVPSFIVSLLRGSGHVNAGQSVVMLMQGAGAAMSPALTGAIAGRYSFATAFGVLSVIALVALIVWWRSAPLLTNSVSPPIGESGQ
;
A
#
# COMPACT_ATOMS: atom_id res chain seq x y z
N MET A 1 -11.04 20.97 -14.21
CA MET A 1 -10.71 19.54 -13.99
C MET A 1 -11.16 18.73 -15.20
N SER A 2 -10.26 18.00 -15.85
CA SER A 2 -10.59 17.14 -17.00
C SER A 2 -11.09 15.78 -16.49
N LEU A 3 -12.39 15.48 -16.71
CA LEU A 3 -12.98 14.17 -16.39
C LEU A 3 -12.25 13.02 -17.09
N ARG A 4 -11.66 13.29 -18.27
CA ARG A 4 -10.87 12.33 -19.03
C ARG A 4 -9.61 11.92 -18.24
N SER A 5 -8.83 12.89 -17.75
CA SER A 5 -7.60 12.62 -17.00
C SER A 5 -7.88 11.92 -15.67
N LEU A 6 -8.99 12.23 -14.99
CA LEU A 6 -9.38 11.56 -13.75
C LEU A 6 -9.80 10.10 -13.98
N ARG A 7 -10.57 9.82 -15.05
CA ARG A 7 -10.92 8.43 -15.43
C ARG A 7 -9.68 7.64 -15.84
N ALA A 8 -8.78 8.26 -16.60
CA ALA A 8 -7.51 7.66 -16.99
C ALA A 8 -6.64 7.32 -15.77
N LEU A 9 -6.62 8.16 -14.74
CA LEU A 9 -5.91 7.89 -13.48
C LEU A 9 -6.53 6.71 -12.72
N CYS A 10 -7.86 6.57 -12.68
CA CYS A 10 -8.51 5.39 -12.12
C CYS A 10 -8.11 4.10 -12.86
N LEU A 11 -8.10 4.13 -14.21
CA LEU A 11 -7.65 2.99 -15.01
C LEU A 11 -6.16 2.68 -14.80
N THR A 12 -5.31 3.72 -14.66
CA THR A 12 -3.92 3.54 -14.27
C THR A 12 -3.82 2.82 -12.93
N SER A 13 -4.60 3.22 -11.92
CA SER A 13 -4.61 2.58 -10.60
C SER A 13 -5.10 1.14 -10.65
N PHE A 14 -6.03 0.81 -11.57
CA PHE A 14 -6.49 -0.56 -11.78
C PHE A 14 -5.39 -1.46 -12.34
N PHE A 15 -4.74 -1.05 -13.42
CA PHE A 15 -3.76 -1.90 -14.09
C PHE A 15 -2.40 -1.93 -13.38
N ILE A 16 -1.99 -0.84 -12.71
CA ILE A 16 -0.72 -0.76 -12.00
C ILE A 16 -0.69 -1.66 -10.75
N ALA A 17 -1.86 -2.08 -10.26
CA ALA A 17 -1.99 -2.97 -9.13
C ALA A 17 -1.21 -4.29 -9.33
N ASP A 18 -1.24 -4.84 -10.55
CA ASP A 18 -0.47 -6.03 -10.94
C ASP A 18 1.02 -5.71 -11.17
N VAL A 19 1.29 -4.61 -11.87
CA VAL A 19 2.65 -4.24 -12.28
C VAL A 19 3.55 -3.94 -11.09
N ARG A 20 3.02 -3.29 -10.06
CA ARG A 20 3.76 -2.82 -8.89
C ARG A 20 4.50 -3.94 -8.16
N ASP A 21 3.87 -5.09 -8.04
CA ASP A 21 4.42 -6.22 -7.29
C ASP A 21 5.22 -7.21 -8.18
N GLY A 22 5.36 -6.92 -9.48
CA GLY A 22 6.03 -7.79 -10.44
C GLY A 22 5.36 -9.16 -10.52
N LEU A 23 6.12 -10.25 -10.34
CA LEU A 23 5.52 -11.60 -10.23
C LEU A 23 4.80 -11.82 -8.88
N GLY A 24 4.98 -10.93 -7.90
CA GLY A 24 4.38 -11.03 -6.59
C GLY A 24 4.53 -12.42 -5.97
N PRO A 25 3.42 -13.05 -5.53
CA PRO A 25 3.46 -14.38 -4.92
C PRO A 25 3.90 -15.49 -5.88
N PHE A 26 3.83 -15.28 -7.20
CA PHE A 26 4.21 -16.27 -8.21
C PHE A 26 5.72 -16.40 -8.41
N LEU A 27 6.53 -15.43 -7.97
CA LEU A 27 8.00 -15.49 -8.05
C LEU A 27 8.55 -16.72 -7.31
N GLY A 28 8.09 -16.94 -6.10
CA GLY A 28 8.49 -18.10 -5.31
C GLY A 28 8.18 -19.41 -6.03
N ILE A 29 6.98 -19.56 -6.58
CA ILE A 29 6.55 -20.75 -7.34
C ILE A 29 7.42 -20.91 -8.58
N PHE A 30 7.66 -19.83 -9.32
CA PHE A 30 8.46 -19.83 -10.54
C PHE A 30 9.90 -20.30 -10.30
N LEU A 31 10.55 -19.83 -9.22
CA LEU A 31 11.92 -20.23 -8.88
C LEU A 31 11.96 -21.65 -8.29
N THR A 32 10.97 -22.05 -7.48
CA THR A 32 10.88 -23.43 -6.95
C THR A 32 10.75 -24.45 -8.06
N GLN A 33 9.97 -24.17 -9.13
CA GLN A 33 9.89 -25.03 -10.33
C GLN A 33 11.23 -25.16 -11.08
N ARG A 34 12.19 -24.29 -10.79
CA ARG A 34 13.56 -24.30 -11.32
C ARG A 34 14.60 -24.80 -10.31
N HIS A 35 14.12 -25.57 -9.30
CA HIS A 35 14.94 -26.22 -8.28
C HIS A 35 15.70 -25.25 -7.35
N TRP A 36 15.22 -24.00 -7.21
CA TRP A 36 15.77 -23.10 -6.21
C TRP A 36 15.36 -23.49 -4.81
N GLN A 37 16.28 -23.34 -3.84
CA GLN A 37 15.98 -23.57 -2.43
C GLN A 37 15.11 -22.44 -1.86
N ALA A 38 14.19 -22.77 -0.98
CA ALA A 38 13.30 -21.78 -0.37
C ALA A 38 14.07 -20.69 0.39
N GLU A 39 15.23 -21.04 0.96
CA GLU A 39 16.11 -20.10 1.67
C GLU A 39 16.67 -19.02 0.73
N ASP A 40 17.18 -19.41 -0.44
CA ASP A 40 17.73 -18.48 -1.44
C ASP A 40 16.64 -17.56 -1.99
N ILE A 41 15.46 -18.12 -2.26
CA ILE A 41 14.29 -17.34 -2.72
C ILE A 41 13.92 -16.29 -1.66
N GLY A 42 13.79 -16.69 -0.41
CA GLY A 42 13.48 -15.80 0.70
C GLY A 42 14.51 -14.69 0.89
N LEU A 43 15.81 -15.03 0.80
CA LEU A 43 16.89 -14.06 0.90
C LEU A 43 16.81 -13.01 -0.21
N LEU A 44 16.60 -13.41 -1.46
CA LEU A 44 16.53 -12.48 -2.60
C LEU A 44 15.27 -11.60 -2.57
N MET A 45 14.13 -12.14 -2.13
CA MET A 45 12.93 -11.33 -1.89
C MET A 45 13.17 -10.29 -0.78
N THR A 46 13.89 -10.67 0.27
CA THR A 46 14.29 -9.74 1.35
C THR A 46 15.20 -8.63 0.83
N VAL A 47 16.18 -8.96 -0.01
CA VAL A 47 17.07 -7.98 -0.64
C VAL A 47 16.26 -6.95 -1.45
N GLY A 48 15.28 -7.40 -2.24
CA GLY A 48 14.37 -6.52 -2.97
C GLY A 48 13.53 -5.62 -2.05
N GLY A 49 12.98 -6.19 -0.97
CA GLY A 49 12.23 -5.44 0.03
C GLY A 49 13.06 -4.36 0.72
N VAL A 50 14.30 -4.68 1.13
CA VAL A 50 15.24 -3.72 1.72
C VAL A 50 15.61 -2.62 0.73
N ALA A 51 15.87 -2.96 -0.53
CA ALA A 51 16.16 -1.97 -1.58
C ALA A 51 14.97 -1.00 -1.77
N GLY A 52 13.74 -1.51 -1.80
CA GLY A 52 12.52 -0.70 -1.85
C GLY A 52 12.37 0.21 -0.64
N LEU A 53 12.62 -0.32 0.55
CA LEU A 53 12.55 0.45 1.79
C LEU A 53 13.55 1.63 1.79
N LEU A 54 14.80 1.37 1.38
CA LEU A 54 15.84 2.40 1.27
C LEU A 54 15.50 3.44 0.17
N ALA A 55 14.88 3.03 -0.92
CA ALA A 55 14.47 3.90 -2.01
C ALA A 55 13.23 4.76 -1.68
N THR A 56 12.46 4.42 -0.64
CA THR A 56 11.17 5.07 -0.34
C THR A 56 11.32 6.58 -0.10
N LEU A 57 12.31 7.02 0.69
CA LEU A 57 12.53 8.45 0.93
C LEU A 57 13.03 9.18 -0.32
N PRO A 58 14.06 8.70 -1.05
CA PRO A 58 14.47 9.30 -2.31
C PRO A 58 13.32 9.39 -3.32
N ALA A 59 12.47 8.37 -3.42
CA ALA A 59 11.34 8.36 -4.34
C ALA A 59 10.34 9.50 -4.07
N GLY A 60 10.01 9.76 -2.81
CA GLY A 60 9.14 10.89 -2.45
C GLY A 60 9.75 12.24 -2.79
N PHE A 61 11.03 12.42 -2.47
CA PHE A 61 11.75 13.65 -2.78
C PHE A 61 11.86 13.90 -4.29
N ILE A 62 12.22 12.86 -5.07
CA ILE A 62 12.26 12.96 -6.53
C ILE A 62 10.87 13.28 -7.09
N THR A 63 9.81 12.69 -6.52
CA THR A 63 8.44 12.97 -6.92
C THR A 63 8.05 14.42 -6.66
N ASP A 64 8.47 15.04 -5.57
CA ASP A 64 8.20 16.45 -5.29
C ASP A 64 8.95 17.37 -6.27
N THR A 65 10.18 17.04 -6.65
CA THR A 65 11.02 17.89 -7.49
C THR A 65 10.75 17.75 -8.99
N THR A 66 10.29 16.57 -9.45
CA THR A 66 10.05 16.34 -10.90
C THR A 66 8.77 16.99 -11.40
N ARG A 67 8.84 17.61 -12.60
CA ARG A 67 7.69 18.08 -13.36
C ARG A 67 7.13 17.02 -14.32
N HIS A 68 7.80 15.88 -14.45
CA HIS A 68 7.44 14.83 -15.40
C HIS A 68 6.92 13.56 -14.70
N LYS A 69 6.07 13.73 -13.66
CA LYS A 69 5.56 12.64 -12.83
C LYS A 69 4.94 11.49 -13.63
N ARG A 70 4.18 11.83 -14.69
CA ARG A 70 3.56 10.84 -15.59
C ARG A 70 4.61 10.02 -16.34
N VAL A 71 5.65 10.66 -16.88
CA VAL A 71 6.74 9.98 -17.61
C VAL A 71 7.56 9.12 -16.66
N LEU A 72 7.84 9.63 -15.45
CA LEU A 72 8.55 8.87 -14.42
C LEU A 72 7.77 7.62 -14.03
N LEU A 73 6.44 7.72 -13.82
CA LEU A 73 5.61 6.56 -13.51
C LEU A 73 5.60 5.53 -14.65
N ALA A 74 5.52 5.98 -15.91
CA ALA A 74 5.63 5.09 -17.06
C ALA A 74 6.99 4.38 -17.11
N GLY A 75 8.08 5.11 -16.88
CA GLY A 75 9.44 4.54 -16.83
C GLY A 75 9.60 3.52 -15.70
N VAL A 76 9.04 3.80 -14.53
CA VAL A 76 9.02 2.89 -13.38
C VAL A 76 8.26 1.59 -13.72
N CYS A 77 7.06 1.67 -14.29
CA CYS A 77 6.30 0.49 -14.70
C CYS A 77 7.04 -0.34 -15.75
N LEU A 78 7.62 0.32 -16.76
CA LEU A 78 8.44 -0.35 -17.76
C LEU A 78 9.67 -1.03 -17.15
N ALA A 79 10.35 -0.37 -16.21
CA ALA A 79 11.53 -0.92 -15.55
C ALA A 79 11.18 -2.18 -14.73
N ILE A 80 10.08 -2.16 -13.95
CA ILE A 80 9.60 -3.33 -13.22
C ILE A 80 9.33 -4.47 -14.20
N THR A 81 8.60 -4.20 -15.27
CA THR A 81 8.21 -5.23 -16.25
C THR A 81 9.42 -5.81 -16.97
N LEU A 82 10.31 -4.95 -17.48
CA LEU A 82 11.50 -5.40 -18.21
C LEU A 82 12.45 -6.20 -17.32
N THR A 83 12.69 -5.73 -16.09
CA THR A 83 13.54 -6.47 -15.15
C THR A 83 12.90 -7.80 -14.77
N THR A 84 11.60 -7.86 -14.57
CA THR A 84 10.89 -9.12 -14.30
C THR A 84 10.92 -10.06 -15.49
N LEU A 85 10.76 -9.56 -16.72
CA LEU A 85 10.87 -10.37 -17.95
C LEU A 85 12.27 -10.97 -18.14
N LEU A 86 13.34 -10.35 -17.62
CA LEU A 86 14.67 -10.94 -17.64
C LEU A 86 14.74 -12.30 -16.93
N LEU A 87 13.88 -12.53 -15.94
CA LEU A 87 13.78 -13.81 -15.23
C LEU A 87 13.33 -14.95 -16.16
N TRP A 88 12.61 -14.64 -17.23
CA TRP A 88 12.25 -15.64 -18.23
C TRP A 88 13.48 -16.21 -18.95
N PHE A 89 14.46 -15.36 -19.23
CA PHE A 89 15.65 -15.73 -20.01
C PHE A 89 16.80 -16.24 -19.13
N SER A 90 16.90 -15.78 -17.89
CA SER A 90 17.99 -16.16 -16.99
C SER A 90 17.55 -16.17 -15.53
N GLN A 91 17.80 -17.31 -14.88
CA GLN A 91 17.57 -17.49 -13.44
C GLN A 91 18.90 -17.60 -12.67
N LYS A 92 20.00 -17.01 -13.18
CA LYS A 92 21.23 -16.90 -12.39
C LYS A 92 20.98 -16.03 -11.16
N THR A 93 21.58 -16.39 -10.02
CA THR A 93 21.39 -15.68 -8.73
C THR A 93 21.62 -14.18 -8.86
N SER A 94 22.65 -13.76 -9.61
CA SER A 94 22.94 -12.35 -9.84
C SER A 94 21.84 -11.63 -10.63
N VAL A 95 21.21 -12.30 -11.60
CA VAL A 95 20.09 -11.72 -12.38
C VAL A 95 18.85 -11.61 -11.51
N VAL A 96 18.52 -12.65 -10.73
CA VAL A 96 17.39 -12.62 -9.82
C VAL A 96 17.59 -11.53 -8.77
N ALA A 97 18.79 -11.42 -8.18
CA ALA A 97 19.12 -10.36 -7.23
C ALA A 97 18.93 -8.96 -7.83
N LEU A 98 19.48 -8.74 -9.03
CA LEU A 98 19.36 -7.46 -9.73
C LEU A 98 17.89 -7.10 -10.01
N THR A 99 17.11 -8.07 -10.49
CA THR A 99 15.69 -7.83 -10.76
C THR A 99 14.90 -7.51 -9.51
N GLN A 100 15.18 -8.18 -8.39
CA GLN A 100 14.52 -7.89 -7.10
C GLN A 100 14.89 -6.50 -6.58
N VAL A 101 16.17 -6.12 -6.63
CA VAL A 101 16.63 -4.77 -6.24
C VAL A 101 15.98 -3.70 -7.12
N ALA A 102 16.03 -3.88 -8.44
CA ALA A 102 15.46 -2.90 -9.38
C ALA A 102 13.94 -2.77 -9.22
N SER A 103 13.22 -3.89 -9.10
CA SER A 103 11.77 -3.89 -8.86
C SER A 103 11.42 -3.23 -7.53
N GLY A 104 12.15 -3.54 -6.44
CA GLY A 104 11.95 -2.93 -5.15
C GLY A 104 12.13 -1.41 -5.18
N ILE A 105 13.24 -0.94 -5.77
CA ILE A 105 13.48 0.50 -5.95
C ILE A 105 12.36 1.15 -6.76
N CYS A 106 11.98 0.57 -7.89
CA CYS A 106 10.93 1.10 -8.74
C CYS A 106 9.57 1.13 -8.04
N ALA A 107 9.19 0.07 -7.34
CA ALA A 107 7.92 -0.02 -6.62
C ALA A 107 7.75 1.09 -5.58
N ALA A 108 8.85 1.55 -4.96
CA ALA A 108 8.85 2.64 -3.99
C ALA A 108 8.34 3.99 -4.57
N PHE A 109 8.46 4.19 -5.88
CA PHE A 109 7.98 5.41 -6.56
C PHE A 109 6.48 5.41 -6.82
N VAL A 110 5.84 4.26 -6.93
CA VAL A 110 4.45 4.14 -7.41
C VAL A 110 3.48 4.92 -6.52
N GLY A 111 3.53 4.73 -5.22
CA GLY A 111 2.65 5.40 -4.26
C GLY A 111 2.76 6.93 -4.31
N PRO A 112 3.96 7.50 -4.09
CA PRO A 112 4.17 8.94 -4.18
C PRO A 112 3.77 9.54 -5.53
N LEU A 113 4.08 8.87 -6.65
CA LEU A 113 3.73 9.36 -7.98
C LEU A 113 2.22 9.39 -8.22
N ILE A 114 1.48 8.33 -7.84
CA ILE A 114 0.01 8.32 -7.94
C ILE A 114 -0.59 9.42 -7.07
N ALA A 115 -0.11 9.59 -5.84
CA ALA A 115 -0.57 10.65 -4.95
C ALA A 115 -0.26 12.04 -5.51
N GLY A 116 0.96 12.27 -6.01
CA GLY A 116 1.36 13.53 -6.61
C GLY A 116 0.56 13.87 -7.87
N ILE A 117 0.34 12.91 -8.78
CA ILE A 117 -0.52 13.09 -9.97
C ILE A 117 -1.96 13.39 -9.54
N THR A 118 -2.48 12.65 -8.56
CA THR A 118 -3.84 12.89 -8.02
C THR A 118 -3.97 14.32 -7.49
N LEU A 119 -3.01 14.76 -6.68
CA LEU A 119 -3.01 16.10 -6.10
C LEU A 119 -2.88 17.19 -7.17
N GLY A 120 -2.02 16.99 -8.18
CA GLY A 120 -1.85 17.91 -9.31
C GLY A 120 -3.10 18.04 -10.19
N LEU A 121 -3.89 16.96 -10.32
CA LEU A 121 -5.14 16.99 -11.10
C LEU A 121 -6.33 17.58 -10.32
N THR A 122 -6.37 17.35 -8.99
CA THR A 122 -7.58 17.64 -8.20
C THR A 122 -7.41 18.80 -7.23
N ARG A 123 -6.16 19.21 -7.02
CA ARG A 123 -5.79 20.08 -5.91
C ARG A 123 -6.31 19.50 -4.59
N GLN A 124 -6.16 20.23 -3.50
CA GLN A 124 -6.49 19.72 -2.17
C GLN A 124 -7.99 19.37 -1.99
N ARG A 125 -8.88 20.21 -2.56
CA ARG A 125 -10.33 20.04 -2.41
C ARG A 125 -10.87 18.71 -2.97
N GLY A 126 -10.29 18.24 -4.06
CA GLY A 126 -10.73 17.00 -4.72
C GLY A 126 -9.88 15.77 -4.39
N PHE A 127 -8.78 15.93 -3.65
CA PHE A 127 -7.79 14.87 -3.44
C PHE A 127 -8.39 13.62 -2.80
N SER A 128 -9.05 13.75 -1.65
CA SER A 128 -9.62 12.60 -0.92
C SER A 128 -10.65 11.84 -1.73
N ALA A 129 -11.52 12.57 -2.46
CA ALA A 129 -12.53 11.95 -3.31
C ALA A 129 -11.92 11.17 -4.48
N GLN A 130 -10.89 11.71 -5.13
CA GLN A 130 -10.21 11.02 -6.22
C GLN A 130 -9.33 9.89 -5.69
N MET A 131 -8.67 10.07 -4.55
CA MET A 131 -7.86 9.03 -3.92
C MET A 131 -8.72 7.81 -3.54
N GLY A 132 -9.91 8.04 -2.99
CA GLY A 132 -10.86 6.96 -2.72
C GLY A 132 -11.27 6.18 -3.99
N LYS A 133 -11.44 6.86 -5.13
CA LYS A 133 -11.68 6.19 -6.42
C LYS A 133 -10.45 5.42 -6.90
N ASN A 134 -9.28 6.02 -6.83
CA ASN A 134 -8.03 5.37 -7.24
C ASN A 134 -7.80 4.09 -6.43
N GLU A 135 -7.99 4.14 -5.11
CA GLU A 135 -7.87 2.96 -4.23
C GLU A 135 -8.92 1.90 -4.54
N ALA A 136 -10.17 2.29 -4.80
CA ALA A 136 -11.21 1.33 -5.20
C ALA A 136 -10.85 0.62 -6.52
N PHE A 137 -10.33 1.35 -7.51
CA PHE A 137 -9.86 0.77 -8.77
C PHE A 137 -8.60 -0.08 -8.57
N ASN A 138 -7.68 0.30 -7.69
CA ASN A 138 -6.51 -0.49 -7.32
C ASN A 138 -6.93 -1.84 -6.69
N HIS A 139 -7.85 -1.83 -5.73
CA HIS A 139 -8.39 -3.05 -5.13
C HIS A 139 -9.14 -3.93 -6.13
N ALA A 140 -9.91 -3.32 -7.03
CA ALA A 140 -10.54 -4.06 -8.12
C ALA A 140 -9.49 -4.67 -9.07
N GLY A 141 -8.43 -3.93 -9.39
CA GLY A 141 -7.29 -4.42 -10.17
C GLY A 141 -6.65 -5.65 -9.52
N ASN A 142 -6.30 -5.57 -8.25
CA ASN A 142 -5.74 -6.71 -7.49
C ASN A 142 -6.68 -7.93 -7.50
N PHE A 143 -7.99 -7.71 -7.30
CA PHE A 143 -8.97 -8.79 -7.32
C PHE A 143 -9.04 -9.48 -8.69
N PHE A 144 -9.22 -8.72 -9.78
CA PHE A 144 -9.34 -9.29 -11.12
C PHE A 144 -8.03 -9.90 -11.59
N THR A 145 -6.89 -9.28 -11.32
CA THR A 145 -5.59 -9.84 -11.68
C THR A 145 -5.32 -11.16 -10.95
N ALA A 146 -5.64 -11.26 -9.67
CA ALA A 146 -5.49 -12.51 -8.92
C ALA A 146 -6.33 -13.66 -9.52
N LEU A 147 -7.58 -13.37 -9.92
CA LEU A 147 -8.44 -14.35 -10.58
C LEU A 147 -7.88 -14.78 -11.95
N ILE A 148 -7.47 -13.81 -12.77
CA ILE A 148 -6.94 -14.08 -14.12
C ILE A 148 -5.60 -14.81 -14.01
N ALA A 149 -4.71 -14.40 -13.12
CA ALA A 149 -3.41 -15.03 -12.89
C ALA A 149 -3.58 -16.49 -12.42
N GLY A 150 -4.53 -16.74 -11.51
CA GLY A 150 -4.88 -18.09 -11.07
C GLY A 150 -5.36 -18.97 -12.24
N ALA A 151 -6.25 -18.47 -13.09
CA ALA A 151 -6.73 -19.19 -14.27
C ALA A 151 -5.59 -19.42 -15.28
N ILE A 152 -4.77 -18.41 -15.55
CA ILE A 152 -3.62 -18.53 -16.46
C ILE A 152 -2.63 -19.57 -15.94
N ALA A 153 -2.31 -19.53 -14.63
CA ALA A 153 -1.40 -20.49 -14.03
C ALA A 153 -1.92 -21.93 -14.13
N TRP A 154 -3.23 -22.11 -14.03
CA TRP A 154 -3.87 -23.42 -14.17
C TRP A 154 -3.83 -23.97 -15.60
N TYR A 155 -4.16 -23.15 -16.62
CA TYR A 155 -4.28 -23.63 -18.01
C TYR A 155 -2.95 -23.57 -18.78
N TRP A 156 -2.11 -22.57 -18.54
CA TRP A 156 -0.88 -22.30 -19.30
C TRP A 156 0.39 -22.30 -18.45
N GLY A 157 0.28 -22.59 -17.14
CA GLY A 157 1.39 -22.59 -16.23
C GLY A 157 1.86 -21.18 -15.85
N ILE A 158 2.86 -21.12 -14.97
CA ILE A 158 3.41 -19.86 -14.42
C ILE A 158 3.96 -18.94 -15.51
N GLY A 159 4.41 -19.47 -16.63
CA GLY A 159 4.89 -18.68 -17.77
C GLY A 159 3.88 -17.69 -18.31
N GLY A 160 2.58 -18.00 -18.28
CA GLY A 160 1.53 -17.11 -18.73
C GLY A 160 1.40 -15.83 -17.90
N ILE A 161 1.88 -15.84 -16.66
CA ILE A 161 1.83 -14.66 -15.77
C ILE A 161 2.75 -13.54 -16.27
N PHE A 162 3.89 -13.87 -16.88
CA PHE A 162 4.76 -12.87 -17.52
C PHE A 162 4.05 -12.13 -18.65
N ILE A 163 3.23 -12.85 -19.42
CA ILE A 163 2.42 -12.26 -20.49
C ILE A 163 1.34 -11.37 -19.90
N LEU A 164 0.65 -11.84 -18.86
CA LEU A 164 -0.36 -11.04 -18.14
C LEU A 164 0.25 -9.72 -17.67
N MET A 165 1.39 -9.76 -16.99
CA MET A 165 2.08 -8.57 -16.51
C MET A 165 2.51 -7.63 -17.65
N ALA A 166 2.98 -8.15 -18.78
CA ALA A 166 3.30 -7.34 -19.95
C ALA A 166 2.03 -6.65 -20.52
N CYS A 167 0.89 -7.36 -20.56
CA CYS A 167 -0.38 -6.80 -20.99
C CYS A 167 -0.89 -5.72 -20.03
N THR A 168 -0.86 -5.97 -18.73
CA THR A 168 -1.29 -4.98 -17.71
C THR A 168 -0.40 -3.76 -17.71
N THR A 169 0.91 -3.92 -17.94
CA THR A 169 1.83 -2.79 -18.16
C THR A 169 1.46 -1.99 -19.40
N LEU A 170 1.19 -2.64 -20.53
CA LEU A 170 0.77 -1.97 -21.75
C LEU A 170 -0.52 -1.14 -21.50
N PHE A 171 -1.51 -1.72 -20.84
CA PHE A 171 -2.74 -0.99 -20.49
C PHE A 171 -2.49 0.15 -19.50
N THR A 172 -1.56 -0.03 -18.54
CA THR A 172 -1.11 1.05 -17.64
C THR A 172 -0.52 2.21 -18.43
N LEU A 173 0.36 1.92 -19.40
CA LEU A 173 0.98 2.94 -20.26
C LEU A 173 -0.06 3.66 -21.13
N ILE A 174 -1.00 2.94 -21.72
CA ILE A 174 -2.11 3.53 -22.49
C ILE A 174 -2.95 4.45 -21.60
N ALA A 175 -3.29 4.03 -20.39
CA ALA A 175 -4.02 4.82 -19.43
C ALA A 175 -3.23 6.08 -19.01
N LEU A 176 -1.92 5.96 -18.76
CA LEU A 176 -1.05 7.10 -18.45
C LEU A 176 -0.96 8.10 -19.62
N LEU A 177 -0.90 7.64 -20.88
CA LEU A 177 -0.90 8.50 -22.05
C LEU A 177 -2.21 9.26 -22.21
N ALA A 178 -3.33 8.72 -21.73
CA ALA A 178 -4.64 9.39 -21.76
C ALA A 178 -4.75 10.54 -20.75
N ILE A 179 -3.87 10.61 -19.74
CA ILE A 179 -3.75 11.75 -18.82
C ILE A 179 -3.00 12.86 -19.55
N ARG A 180 -3.62 14.04 -19.69
CA ARG A 180 -2.96 15.20 -20.31
C ARG A 180 -1.97 15.83 -19.33
N SER A 181 -0.72 16.08 -19.78
CA SER A 181 0.30 16.74 -18.94
C SER A 181 -0.14 18.15 -18.51
N SER A 182 -0.86 18.86 -19.38
CA SER A 182 -1.38 20.21 -19.11
C SER A 182 -2.44 20.26 -18.02
N ASP A 183 -3.06 19.11 -17.68
CA ASP A 183 -4.07 19.03 -16.63
C ASP A 183 -3.41 18.89 -15.24
N ILE A 184 -2.12 18.53 -15.18
CA ILE A 184 -1.38 18.34 -13.93
C ILE A 184 -0.71 19.67 -13.54
N ASP A 185 -1.16 20.24 -12.45
CA ASP A 185 -0.53 21.41 -11.82
C ASP A 185 0.64 20.93 -10.96
N ASP A 186 1.88 21.23 -11.39
CA ASP A 186 3.09 20.75 -10.75
C ASP A 186 3.31 21.34 -9.35
N ASP A 187 2.87 22.57 -9.12
CA ASP A 187 2.96 23.20 -7.80
C ASP A 187 1.93 22.61 -6.84
N ALA A 188 0.70 22.43 -7.31
CA ALA A 188 -0.31 21.70 -6.54
C ALA A 188 0.11 20.26 -6.24
N ALA A 189 0.76 19.56 -7.20
CA ALA A 189 1.20 18.17 -7.06
C ALA A 189 2.20 17.93 -5.94
N ARG A 190 2.88 18.96 -5.46
CA ARG A 190 3.78 18.94 -4.29
C ARG A 190 3.21 19.66 -3.07
N GLY A 191 1.96 20.12 -3.16
CA GLY A 191 1.22 20.73 -2.05
C GLY A 191 1.36 22.24 -1.91
N LEU A 192 1.88 22.94 -2.92
CA LEU A 192 1.87 24.40 -2.98
C LEU A 192 0.51 24.90 -3.47
N GLU A 193 -0.08 25.89 -2.80
CA GLU A 193 -1.40 26.43 -3.17
C GLU A 193 -1.34 27.68 -4.04
N SER A 194 -0.23 28.39 -3.98
CA SER A 194 0.01 29.60 -4.78
C SER A 194 1.50 29.76 -5.02
N ALA A 195 1.87 30.34 -6.15
CA ALA A 195 3.26 30.65 -6.52
C ALA A 195 3.98 31.59 -5.54
N VAL A 196 3.29 32.11 -4.52
CA VAL A 196 3.77 33.08 -3.54
C VAL A 196 4.26 32.43 -2.25
N THR A 197 3.94 31.15 -2.00
CA THR A 197 4.42 30.47 -0.78
C THR A 197 5.79 29.86 -1.07
N PRO A 198 6.89 30.39 -0.50
CA PRO A 198 8.20 29.78 -0.68
C PRO A 198 8.16 28.36 -0.10
N ALA A 199 8.66 27.39 -0.86
CA ALA A 199 8.87 26.04 -0.32
C ALA A 199 9.72 26.13 0.94
N LEU A 200 9.30 25.46 2.02
CA LEU A 200 10.07 25.44 3.25
C LEU A 200 11.44 24.83 2.97
N PRO A 201 12.54 25.48 3.41
CA PRO A 201 13.87 24.99 3.12
C PRO A 201 14.15 23.69 3.88
N GLY A 202 14.45 22.65 3.12
CA GLY A 202 15.06 21.44 3.63
C GLY A 202 14.11 20.31 4.00
N PHE A 203 14.35 19.16 3.39
CA PHE A 203 13.74 17.86 3.68
C PHE A 203 13.83 17.45 5.16
N ALA A 204 14.88 17.89 5.86
CA ALA A 204 15.11 17.60 7.28
C ALA A 204 13.97 18.09 8.21
N ILE A 205 13.19 19.10 7.78
CA ILE A 205 12.07 19.63 8.57
C ILE A 205 10.97 18.58 8.76
N LEU A 206 10.81 17.64 7.81
CA LEU A 206 9.82 16.56 7.89
C LEU A 206 10.06 15.65 9.11
N PHE A 207 11.33 15.42 9.47
CA PHE A 207 11.71 14.64 10.65
C PHE A 207 11.51 15.38 11.98
N ARG A 208 11.23 16.70 11.93
CA ARG A 208 10.88 17.52 13.10
C ARG A 208 9.39 17.81 13.18
N HIS A 209 8.60 17.37 12.19
CA HIS A 209 7.17 17.61 12.15
C HIS A 209 6.43 16.60 13.04
N THR A 210 6.20 16.96 14.29
CA THR A 210 5.65 16.07 15.33
C THR A 210 4.36 15.33 14.89
N PRO A 211 3.33 15.96 14.28
CA PRO A 211 2.14 15.25 13.84
C PRO A 211 2.43 14.19 12.76
N LEU A 212 3.37 14.46 11.85
CA LEU A 212 3.80 13.50 10.82
C LEU A 212 4.50 12.29 11.44
N LEU A 213 5.38 12.52 12.41
CA LEU A 213 6.07 11.44 13.13
C LEU A 213 5.12 10.61 13.98
N ILE A 214 4.14 11.24 14.64
CA ILE A 214 3.08 10.52 15.37
C ILE A 214 2.32 9.60 14.40
N ALA A 215 1.91 10.11 13.25
CA ALA A 215 1.25 9.29 12.23
C ALA A 215 2.15 8.14 11.77
N GLY A 216 3.43 8.42 11.50
CA GLY A 216 4.42 7.42 11.09
C GLY A 216 4.61 6.32 12.14
N VAL A 217 4.84 6.67 13.42
CA VAL A 217 5.00 5.71 14.52
C VAL A 217 3.73 4.89 14.72
N THR A 218 2.56 5.53 14.72
CA THR A 218 1.28 4.84 14.88
C THR A 218 1.06 3.82 13.77
N LEU A 219 1.33 4.21 12.51
CA LEU A 219 1.16 3.34 11.37
C LEU A 219 2.26 2.26 11.28
N MET A 220 3.47 2.53 11.76
CA MET A 220 4.51 1.51 11.95
C MET A 220 4.03 0.41 12.89
N LEU A 221 3.48 0.78 14.04
CA LEU A 221 2.92 -0.17 15.01
C LEU A 221 1.72 -0.92 14.45
N PHE A 222 0.84 -0.22 13.71
CA PHE A 222 -0.28 -0.86 13.01
C PHE A 222 0.21 -1.93 12.04
N HIS A 223 1.18 -1.63 11.17
CA HIS A 223 1.71 -2.58 10.20
C HIS A 223 2.53 -3.68 10.85
N LEU A 224 3.23 -3.41 11.96
CA LEU A 224 3.87 -4.43 12.79
C LEU A 224 2.85 -5.44 13.34
N ALA A 225 1.67 -4.98 13.72
CA ALA A 225 0.59 -5.85 14.18
C ALA A 225 -0.13 -6.57 13.02
N ASN A 226 -0.21 -5.94 11.83
CA ASN A 226 -1.07 -6.38 10.73
C ASN A 226 -0.38 -7.33 9.74
N ALA A 227 0.87 -7.06 9.34
CA ALA A 227 1.47 -7.66 8.14
C ALA A 227 1.63 -9.19 8.23
N ALA A 228 1.93 -9.74 9.40
CA ALA A 228 2.06 -11.18 9.57
C ALA A 228 0.74 -11.91 9.82
N LEU A 229 -0.35 -11.20 10.11
CA LEU A 229 -1.58 -11.84 10.58
C LEU A 229 -2.16 -12.78 9.52
N LEU A 230 -2.27 -12.34 8.27
CA LEU A 230 -2.80 -13.17 7.19
C LEU A 230 -1.92 -14.38 6.84
N PRO A 231 -0.59 -14.24 6.62
CA PRO A 231 0.26 -15.43 6.42
C PRO A 231 0.24 -16.39 7.60
N MET A 232 0.24 -15.90 8.84
CA MET A 232 0.19 -16.77 10.03
C MET A 232 -1.15 -17.49 10.19
N LEU A 233 -2.28 -16.87 9.81
CA LEU A 233 -3.57 -17.55 9.74
C LEU A 233 -3.54 -18.70 8.72
N SER A 234 -2.96 -18.49 7.54
CA SER A 234 -2.80 -19.53 6.53
C SER A 234 -1.91 -20.67 7.02
N MET A 235 -0.82 -20.37 7.74
CA MET A 235 0.06 -21.38 8.34
C MET A 235 -0.65 -22.17 9.46
N ARG A 236 -1.46 -21.49 10.28
CA ARG A 236 -2.25 -22.14 11.34
C ARG A 236 -3.24 -23.14 10.75
N ILE A 237 -3.94 -22.78 9.67
CA ILE A 237 -4.86 -23.69 8.96
C ILE A 237 -4.10 -24.85 8.33
N ALA A 238 -2.90 -24.60 7.76
CA ALA A 238 -2.07 -25.66 7.19
C ALA A 238 -1.57 -26.67 8.23
N ALA A 239 -1.35 -26.22 9.46
CA ALA A 239 -0.90 -27.06 10.58
C ALA A 239 -2.05 -27.81 11.28
N ALA A 240 -3.30 -27.40 11.09
CA ALA A 240 -4.46 -28.05 11.72
C ALA A 240 -4.89 -29.31 10.95
N PRO A 241 -5.23 -30.41 11.65
CA PRO A 241 -5.83 -31.57 11.01
C PRO A 241 -7.23 -31.20 10.50
N GLY A 242 -7.40 -31.06 9.18
CA GLY A 242 -8.69 -30.64 8.61
C GLY A 242 -8.72 -30.71 7.08
N HIS A 243 -9.90 -30.54 6.53
CA HIS A 243 -10.18 -30.71 5.11
C HIS A 243 -10.04 -29.42 4.27
N LEU A 244 -9.63 -28.29 4.87
CA LEU A 244 -9.45 -27.03 4.14
C LEU A 244 -8.11 -27.01 3.42
N ASN A 245 -8.15 -26.81 2.12
CA ASN A 245 -6.95 -26.58 1.31
C ASN A 245 -6.34 -25.21 1.71
N PRO A 246 -5.09 -25.17 2.24
CA PRO A 246 -4.47 -23.92 2.72
C PRO A 246 -4.34 -22.86 1.62
N GLY A 247 -4.07 -23.28 0.38
CA GLY A 247 -3.96 -22.36 -0.76
C GLY A 247 -5.29 -21.73 -1.13
N LEU A 248 -6.38 -22.53 -1.14
CA LEU A 248 -7.73 -22.02 -1.38
C LEU A 248 -8.16 -21.07 -0.26
N PHE A 249 -7.84 -21.39 0.98
CA PHE A 249 -8.09 -20.53 2.13
C PHE A 249 -7.36 -19.18 2.00
N ALA A 250 -6.07 -19.20 1.69
CA ALA A 250 -5.27 -17.98 1.49
C ALA A 250 -5.85 -17.10 0.35
N ALA A 251 -6.22 -17.71 -0.77
CA ALA A 251 -6.84 -16.99 -1.89
C ALA A 251 -8.20 -16.38 -1.50
N ALA A 252 -9.05 -17.15 -0.82
CA ALA A 252 -10.37 -16.68 -0.38
C ALA A 252 -10.24 -15.49 0.60
N THR A 253 -9.30 -15.54 1.53
CA THR A 253 -9.08 -14.46 2.51
C THR A 253 -8.63 -13.17 1.84
N VAL A 254 -7.73 -13.22 0.86
CA VAL A 254 -7.33 -12.04 0.08
C VAL A 254 -8.53 -11.48 -0.69
N ILE A 255 -9.30 -12.32 -1.37
CA ILE A 255 -10.49 -11.91 -2.13
C ILE A 255 -11.51 -11.19 -1.23
N ILE A 256 -11.80 -11.75 -0.05
CA ILE A 256 -12.73 -11.15 0.92
C ILE A 256 -12.28 -9.74 1.30
N SER A 257 -11.01 -9.56 1.67
CA SER A 257 -10.48 -8.26 2.04
C SER A 257 -10.59 -7.26 0.88
N GLN A 258 -10.22 -7.63 -0.35
CA GLN A 258 -10.30 -6.75 -1.51
C GLN A 258 -11.75 -6.32 -1.83
N VAL A 259 -12.70 -7.25 -1.77
CA VAL A 259 -14.12 -6.96 -2.00
C VAL A 259 -14.66 -5.96 -0.98
N VAL A 260 -14.23 -6.04 0.28
CA VAL A 260 -14.62 -5.10 1.34
C VAL A 260 -13.93 -3.74 1.15
N MET A 261 -12.65 -3.73 0.75
CA MET A 261 -11.88 -2.50 0.56
C MET A 261 -12.50 -1.58 -0.50
N ILE A 262 -13.05 -2.13 -1.60
CA ILE A 262 -13.62 -1.34 -2.70
C ILE A 262 -14.71 -0.35 -2.23
N PRO A 263 -15.84 -0.79 -1.63
CA PRO A 263 -16.88 0.13 -1.19
C PRO A 263 -16.43 1.05 -0.05
N VAL A 264 -15.51 0.61 0.79
CA VAL A 264 -14.95 1.42 1.89
C VAL A 264 -14.10 2.56 1.33
N ALA A 265 -13.24 2.30 0.35
CA ALA A 265 -12.44 3.32 -0.30
C ALA A 265 -13.30 4.37 -1.02
N ILE A 266 -14.37 3.94 -1.72
CA ILE A 266 -15.31 4.85 -2.40
C ILE A 266 -15.98 5.80 -1.39
N ARG A 267 -16.38 5.29 -0.23
CA ARG A 267 -17.04 6.09 0.82
C ARG A 267 -16.07 6.88 1.70
N GLY A 268 -14.78 6.59 1.61
CA GLY A 268 -13.74 7.15 2.47
C GLY A 268 -13.73 8.67 2.51
N ALA A 269 -13.80 9.33 1.35
CA ALA A 269 -13.84 10.79 1.26
C ALA A 269 -15.03 11.41 2.01
N GLY A 270 -16.24 10.92 1.76
CA GLY A 270 -17.44 11.42 2.45
C GLY A 270 -17.39 11.16 3.97
N SER A 271 -16.73 10.09 4.39
CA SER A 271 -16.50 9.82 5.81
C SER A 271 -15.51 10.82 6.42
N ILE A 272 -14.44 11.17 5.67
CA ILE A 272 -13.46 12.17 6.08
C ILE A 272 -14.12 13.55 6.20
N ASP A 273 -14.93 13.94 5.24
CA ASP A 273 -15.64 15.23 5.24
C ASP A 273 -16.60 15.33 6.44
N LYS A 274 -17.26 14.22 6.78
CA LYS A 274 -18.25 14.19 7.89
C LYS A 274 -17.62 14.05 9.27
N TYR A 275 -16.59 13.23 9.43
CA TYR A 275 -16.04 12.84 10.73
C TYR A 275 -14.63 13.36 10.98
N GLY A 276 -13.93 13.87 9.96
CA GLY A 276 -12.54 14.30 10.00
C GLY A 276 -11.53 13.14 9.93
N TYR A 277 -10.30 13.46 9.56
CA TYR A 277 -9.20 12.49 9.41
C TYR A 277 -8.93 11.71 10.71
N TRP A 278 -8.86 12.42 11.84
CA TRP A 278 -8.49 11.82 13.13
C TRP A 278 -9.44 10.67 13.52
N ARG A 279 -10.76 10.87 13.39
CA ARG A 279 -11.76 9.86 13.75
C ARG A 279 -11.77 8.69 12.77
N CYS A 280 -11.58 8.94 11.48
CA CYS A 280 -11.52 7.88 10.46
C CYS A 280 -10.32 6.97 10.72
N ILE A 281 -9.14 7.53 10.97
CA ILE A 281 -7.94 6.75 11.28
C ILE A 281 -8.11 6.04 12.63
N LEU A 282 -8.68 6.69 13.65
CA LEU A 282 -8.96 6.08 14.95
C LEU A 282 -9.84 4.83 14.80
N LEU A 283 -10.87 4.88 13.96
CA LEU A 283 -11.75 3.74 13.69
C LEU A 283 -10.96 2.56 13.09
N ALA A 284 -10.11 2.82 12.11
CA ALA A 284 -9.27 1.78 11.52
C ALA A 284 -8.29 1.17 12.55
N LEU A 285 -7.70 2.01 13.40
CA LEU A 285 -6.82 1.56 14.48
C LEU A 285 -7.56 0.75 15.55
N LEU A 286 -8.84 1.05 15.81
CA LEU A 286 -9.69 0.28 16.75
C LEU A 286 -10.02 -1.11 16.21
N ILE A 287 -10.20 -1.24 14.90
CA ILE A 287 -10.54 -2.51 14.25
C ILE A 287 -9.38 -3.52 14.44
N MET A 288 -8.13 -3.08 14.38
CA MET A 288 -6.98 -3.97 14.36
C MET A 288 -6.80 -4.83 15.63
N PRO A 289 -6.84 -4.29 16.85
CA PRO A 289 -6.75 -5.12 18.05
C PRO A 289 -7.92 -6.11 18.18
N ILE A 290 -9.13 -5.71 17.77
CA ILE A 290 -10.31 -6.60 17.75
C ILE A 290 -10.05 -7.76 16.78
N ARG A 291 -9.60 -7.45 15.57
CA ARG A 291 -9.27 -8.44 14.55
C ARG A 291 -8.22 -9.45 15.04
N ALA A 292 -7.14 -8.98 15.64
CA ALA A 292 -6.08 -9.83 16.16
C ALA A 292 -6.55 -10.67 17.36
N ALA A 293 -7.38 -10.12 18.25
CA ALA A 293 -7.98 -10.85 19.36
C ALA A 293 -8.93 -11.95 18.88
N LEU A 294 -9.76 -11.68 17.87
CA LEU A 294 -10.63 -12.69 17.26
C LEU A 294 -9.82 -13.81 16.61
N ALA A 295 -8.73 -13.49 15.93
CA ALA A 295 -7.82 -14.46 15.36
C ALA A 295 -7.13 -15.32 16.46
N ALA A 296 -6.84 -14.74 17.62
CA ALA A 296 -6.29 -15.47 18.77
C ALA A 296 -7.32 -16.42 19.41
N ALA A 297 -8.58 -16.01 19.47
CA ALA A 297 -9.64 -16.68 20.23
C ALA A 297 -10.24 -17.91 19.52
N SER A 298 -10.18 -18.00 18.18
CA SER A 298 -10.91 -19.04 17.45
C SER A 298 -10.21 -19.48 16.16
N ASP A 299 -10.33 -20.77 15.86
CA ASP A 299 -9.88 -21.43 14.62
C ASP A 299 -11.03 -21.67 13.63
N ALA A 300 -12.26 -21.30 13.99
CA ALA A 300 -13.43 -21.54 13.17
C ALA A 300 -13.34 -20.79 11.82
N PRO A 301 -13.63 -21.43 10.68
CA PRO A 301 -13.58 -20.78 9.37
C PRO A 301 -14.44 -19.52 9.27
N ALA A 302 -15.62 -19.51 9.91
CA ALA A 302 -16.50 -18.34 9.94
C ALA A 302 -15.82 -17.14 10.66
N MET A 303 -15.06 -17.38 11.72
CA MET A 303 -14.28 -16.34 12.41
C MET A 303 -13.19 -15.79 11.50
N MET A 304 -12.55 -16.63 10.70
CA MET A 304 -11.53 -16.21 9.73
C MET A 304 -12.11 -15.28 8.66
N VAL A 305 -13.33 -15.54 8.19
CA VAL A 305 -14.06 -14.64 7.27
C VAL A 305 -14.26 -13.27 7.93
N LEU A 306 -14.73 -13.24 9.19
CA LEU A 306 -14.91 -12.00 9.93
C LEU A 306 -13.61 -11.23 10.11
N VAL A 307 -12.51 -11.92 10.43
CA VAL A 307 -11.17 -11.35 10.52
C VAL A 307 -10.75 -10.67 9.22
N GLN A 308 -11.08 -11.25 8.05
CA GLN A 308 -10.75 -10.65 6.75
C GLN A 308 -11.68 -9.49 6.36
N ILE A 309 -12.95 -9.54 6.75
CA ILE A 309 -13.86 -8.39 6.60
C ILE A 309 -13.34 -7.19 7.40
N LEU A 310 -12.90 -7.41 8.63
CA LEU A 310 -12.30 -6.37 9.47
C LEU A 310 -11.00 -5.82 8.88
N ASP A 311 -10.19 -6.68 8.26
CA ASP A 311 -9.00 -6.26 7.50
C ASP A 311 -9.36 -5.29 6.38
N GLY A 312 -10.30 -5.70 5.54
CA GLY A 312 -10.77 -4.87 4.43
C GLY A 312 -11.33 -3.52 4.88
N LEU A 313 -12.07 -3.49 6.01
CA LEU A 313 -12.56 -2.24 6.59
C LEU A 313 -11.40 -1.32 7.02
N ALA A 314 -10.45 -1.84 7.81
CA ALA A 314 -9.33 -1.05 8.31
C ALA A 314 -8.43 -0.55 7.17
N ALA A 315 -8.03 -1.44 6.25
CA ALA A 315 -7.15 -1.10 5.14
C ALA A 315 -7.82 -0.15 4.14
N GLY A 316 -9.11 -0.35 3.83
CA GLY A 316 -9.86 0.54 2.95
C GLY A 316 -10.00 1.96 3.51
N ILE A 317 -10.19 2.11 4.83
CA ILE A 317 -10.20 3.43 5.49
C ILE A 317 -8.81 4.05 5.42
N LEU A 318 -7.75 3.32 5.81
CA LEU A 318 -6.38 3.85 5.87
C LEU A 318 -5.85 4.23 4.49
N GLY A 319 -6.18 3.48 3.44
CA GLY A 319 -5.75 3.75 2.07
C GLY A 319 -6.19 5.13 1.54
N VAL A 320 -7.32 5.64 2.04
CA VAL A 320 -7.82 6.98 1.69
C VAL A 320 -7.47 8.03 2.75
N ALA A 321 -7.67 7.69 4.04
CA ALA A 321 -7.54 8.66 5.11
C ALA A 321 -6.07 9.08 5.37
N VAL A 322 -5.11 8.16 5.26
CA VAL A 322 -3.69 8.47 5.55
C VAL A 322 -3.10 9.40 4.50
N PRO A 323 -3.16 9.11 3.18
CA PRO A 323 -2.66 10.05 2.17
C PRO A 323 -3.35 11.41 2.26
N SER A 324 -4.67 11.42 2.48
CA SER A 324 -5.44 12.66 2.59
C SER A 324 -5.06 13.49 3.83
N PHE A 325 -4.81 12.83 4.97
CA PHE A 325 -4.30 13.47 6.18
C PHE A 325 -2.93 14.11 5.94
N ILE A 326 -2.00 13.40 5.31
CA ILE A 326 -0.64 13.91 5.03
C ILE A 326 -0.69 15.12 4.08
N VAL A 327 -1.54 15.06 3.03
CA VAL A 327 -1.77 16.18 2.11
C VAL A 327 -2.29 17.42 2.85
N SER A 328 -3.24 17.22 3.76
CA SER A 328 -3.79 18.31 4.58
C SER A 328 -2.75 18.87 5.57
N LEU A 329 -1.97 17.99 6.18
CA LEU A 329 -0.95 18.34 7.18
C LEU A 329 0.21 19.12 6.60
N LEU A 330 0.67 18.76 5.39
CA LEU A 330 1.82 19.35 4.71
C LEU A 330 1.44 20.37 3.65
N ARG A 331 0.22 20.89 3.72
CA ARG A 331 -0.29 21.94 2.84
C ARG A 331 0.66 23.15 2.84
N GLY A 332 1.01 23.64 1.66
CA GLY A 332 1.91 24.79 1.50
C GLY A 332 3.40 24.50 1.72
N SER A 333 3.79 23.28 2.13
CA SER A 333 5.18 22.93 2.40
C SER A 333 6.02 22.68 1.14
N GLY A 334 5.39 22.27 0.04
CA GLY A 334 6.11 21.79 -1.15
C GLY A 334 6.69 20.38 -1.03
N HIS A 335 6.45 19.66 0.08
CA HIS A 335 7.05 18.37 0.43
C HIS A 335 6.01 17.28 0.76
N VAL A 336 4.83 17.32 0.16
CA VAL A 336 3.74 16.38 0.46
C VAL A 336 4.13 14.95 0.12
N ASN A 337 4.74 14.72 -1.06
CA ASN A 337 5.11 13.36 -1.48
C ASN A 337 6.30 12.82 -0.66
N ALA A 338 7.23 13.68 -0.29
CA ALA A 338 8.30 13.33 0.66
C ALA A 338 7.72 12.97 2.04
N GLY A 339 6.74 13.72 2.54
CA GLY A 339 6.05 13.40 3.78
C GLY A 339 5.30 12.08 3.74
N GLN A 340 4.63 11.78 2.63
CA GLN A 340 4.03 10.45 2.41
C GLN A 340 5.09 9.34 2.47
N SER A 341 6.24 9.55 1.85
CA SER A 341 7.33 8.59 1.86
C SER A 341 7.95 8.38 3.25
N VAL A 342 8.01 9.41 4.11
CA VAL A 342 8.40 9.24 5.53
C VAL A 342 7.46 8.28 6.24
N VAL A 343 6.15 8.47 6.09
CA VAL A 343 5.15 7.59 6.71
C VAL A 343 5.19 6.18 6.11
N MET A 344 5.32 6.06 4.78
CA MET A 344 5.44 4.76 4.09
C MET A 344 6.70 3.99 4.52
N LEU A 345 7.83 4.67 4.74
CA LEU A 345 9.06 4.05 5.26
C LEU A 345 8.81 3.44 6.65
N MET A 346 8.15 4.18 7.54
CA MET A 346 7.82 3.71 8.88
C MET A 346 6.83 2.53 8.85
N GLN A 347 5.81 2.60 7.98
CA GLN A 347 4.88 1.49 7.72
C GLN A 347 5.63 0.24 7.24
N GLY A 348 6.53 0.42 6.26
CA GLY A 348 7.35 -0.66 5.71
C GLY A 348 8.28 -1.29 6.74
N ALA A 349 8.89 -0.49 7.62
CA ALA A 349 9.71 -1.00 8.72
C ALA A 349 8.88 -1.87 9.68
N GLY A 350 7.68 -1.43 10.06
CA GLY A 350 6.76 -2.23 10.88
C GLY A 350 6.36 -3.54 10.20
N ALA A 351 6.00 -3.46 8.93
CA ALA A 351 5.61 -4.62 8.14
C ALA A 351 6.75 -5.64 7.99
N ALA A 352 7.97 -5.18 7.77
CA ALA A 352 9.15 -6.04 7.61
C ALA A 352 9.50 -6.80 8.91
N MET A 353 9.30 -6.17 10.06
CA MET A 353 9.56 -6.79 11.37
C MET A 353 8.47 -7.79 11.81
N SER A 354 7.25 -7.65 11.28
CA SER A 354 6.06 -8.37 11.71
C SER A 354 6.20 -9.91 11.61
N PRO A 355 6.64 -10.49 10.47
CA PRO A 355 6.76 -11.94 10.34
C PRO A 355 7.81 -12.54 11.27
N ALA A 356 8.94 -11.88 11.47
CA ALA A 356 10.01 -12.33 12.35
C ALA A 356 9.54 -12.39 13.81
N LEU A 357 8.90 -11.31 14.29
CA LEU A 357 8.34 -11.24 15.64
C LEU A 357 7.26 -12.31 15.84
N THR A 358 6.30 -12.38 14.92
CA THR A 358 5.14 -13.28 15.05
C THR A 358 5.55 -14.74 14.92
N GLY A 359 6.46 -15.05 13.97
CA GLY A 359 6.99 -16.39 13.77
C GLY A 359 7.79 -16.90 14.98
N ALA A 360 8.64 -16.06 15.58
CA ALA A 360 9.38 -16.40 16.79
C ALA A 360 8.45 -16.74 17.98
N ILE A 361 7.36 -15.97 18.14
CA ILE A 361 6.39 -16.22 19.21
C ILE A 361 5.56 -17.47 18.90
N ALA A 362 5.09 -17.63 17.66
CA ALA A 362 4.29 -18.78 17.26
C ALA A 362 5.08 -20.09 17.38
N GLY A 363 6.36 -20.09 17.00
CA GLY A 363 7.23 -21.27 17.09
C GLY A 363 7.59 -21.65 18.53
N ARG A 364 7.70 -20.67 19.45
CA ARG A 364 8.06 -20.94 20.86
C ARG A 364 6.85 -21.23 21.74
N TYR A 365 5.70 -20.64 21.45
CA TYR A 365 4.48 -20.75 22.26
C TYR A 365 3.32 -21.31 21.43
N SER A 366 2.58 -20.45 20.73
CA SER A 366 1.46 -20.82 19.87
C SER A 366 1.07 -19.69 18.92
N PHE A 367 0.29 -20.00 17.87
CA PHE A 367 -0.32 -19.00 17.02
C PHE A 367 -1.27 -18.07 17.78
N ALA A 368 -2.05 -18.61 18.73
CA ALA A 368 -2.95 -17.81 19.56
C ALA A 368 -2.20 -16.76 20.38
N THR A 369 -1.08 -17.17 21.03
CA THR A 369 -0.21 -16.25 21.77
C THR A 369 0.36 -15.17 20.85
N ALA A 370 0.83 -15.54 19.65
CA ALA A 370 1.36 -14.60 18.68
C ALA A 370 0.31 -13.55 18.28
N PHE A 371 -0.92 -13.96 17.94
CA PHE A 371 -2.00 -13.04 17.65
C PHE A 371 -2.40 -12.17 18.83
N GLY A 372 -2.36 -12.70 20.06
CA GLY A 372 -2.57 -11.93 21.28
C GLY A 372 -1.54 -10.80 21.43
N VAL A 373 -0.26 -11.08 21.16
CA VAL A 373 0.81 -10.05 21.17
C VAL A 373 0.56 -9.01 20.09
N LEU A 374 0.16 -9.41 18.86
CA LEU A 374 -0.21 -8.46 17.81
C LEU A 374 -1.39 -7.56 18.24
N SER A 375 -2.38 -8.12 18.95
CA SER A 375 -3.49 -7.33 19.51
C SER A 375 -2.99 -6.27 20.49
N VAL A 376 -2.06 -6.61 21.38
CA VAL A 376 -1.46 -5.65 22.33
C VAL A 376 -0.67 -4.56 21.60
N ILE A 377 0.12 -4.89 20.58
CA ILE A 377 0.84 -3.90 19.77
C ILE A 377 -0.15 -2.95 19.08
N ALA A 378 -1.23 -3.49 18.54
CA ALA A 378 -2.28 -2.68 17.92
C ALA A 378 -2.99 -1.76 18.93
N LEU A 379 -3.21 -2.21 20.17
CA LEU A 379 -3.72 -1.37 21.25
C LEU A 379 -2.76 -0.22 21.59
N VAL A 380 -1.46 -0.47 21.58
CA VAL A 380 -0.45 0.60 21.77
C VAL A 380 -0.57 1.64 20.64
N ALA A 381 -0.69 1.21 19.38
CA ALA A 381 -0.89 2.12 18.26
C ALA A 381 -2.16 2.98 18.43
N LEU A 382 -3.27 2.34 18.84
CA LEU A 382 -4.54 3.02 19.12
C LEU A 382 -4.40 4.07 20.25
N ILE A 383 -3.72 3.71 21.34
CA ILE A 383 -3.48 4.60 22.48
C ILE A 383 -2.60 5.80 22.08
N VAL A 384 -1.53 5.57 21.33
CA VAL A 384 -0.66 6.63 20.82
C VAL A 384 -1.46 7.63 19.98
N TRP A 385 -2.28 7.15 19.04
CA TRP A 385 -3.12 8.00 18.20
C TRP A 385 -4.15 8.77 19.02
N TRP A 386 -4.84 8.08 19.93
CA TRP A 386 -5.88 8.67 20.76
C TRP A 386 -5.34 9.76 21.69
N ARG A 387 -4.21 9.51 22.36
CA ARG A 387 -3.57 10.50 23.23
C ARG A 387 -2.99 11.70 22.50
N SER A 388 -2.67 11.55 21.23
CA SER A 388 -2.14 12.62 20.39
C SER A 388 -3.24 13.48 19.73
N ALA A 389 -4.52 13.24 20.04
CA ALA A 389 -5.66 13.97 19.46
C ALA A 389 -5.47 15.50 19.43
N PRO A 390 -5.07 16.20 20.52
CA PRO A 390 -4.93 17.66 20.49
C PRO A 390 -3.88 18.14 19.47
N LEU A 391 -2.78 17.41 19.32
CA LEU A 391 -1.71 17.76 18.38
C LEU A 391 -2.13 17.50 16.93
N LEU A 392 -2.89 16.42 16.68
CA LEU A 392 -3.29 16.00 15.35
C LEU A 392 -4.47 16.79 14.80
N THR A 393 -5.46 17.11 15.65
CA THR A 393 -6.64 17.87 15.23
C THR A 393 -6.36 19.35 15.02
N ASN A 394 -5.48 19.94 15.82
CA ASN A 394 -5.12 21.36 15.70
C ASN A 394 -4.12 21.63 14.54
N SER A 395 -3.42 20.62 14.06
CA SER A 395 -2.45 20.75 12.99
C SER A 395 -3.05 20.63 11.58
N VAL A 396 -4.30 20.21 11.47
CA VAL A 396 -5.00 20.05 10.18
C VAL A 396 -6.00 21.20 10.02
N SER A 397 -5.87 21.96 8.92
CA SER A 397 -6.90 22.96 8.58
C SER A 397 -8.27 22.29 8.46
N PRO A 398 -9.35 22.89 8.98
CA PRO A 398 -10.68 22.32 8.84
C PRO A 398 -11.03 22.09 7.37
N PRO A 399 -11.80 21.04 7.04
CA PRO A 399 -12.27 20.82 5.68
C PRO A 399 -12.97 22.09 5.20
N ILE A 400 -12.68 22.51 3.95
CA ILE A 400 -13.15 23.79 3.37
C ILE A 400 -14.66 23.69 3.10
N GLY A 401 -15.45 23.71 4.12
CA GLY A 401 -16.92 23.65 4.10
C GLY A 401 -17.60 24.48 5.16
N GLU A 402 -16.90 24.94 6.20
CA GLU A 402 -17.51 25.62 7.33
C GLU A 402 -17.09 27.09 7.55
N SER A 403 -16.42 27.72 6.60
CA SER A 403 -16.18 29.17 6.63
C SER A 403 -17.09 29.89 5.64
N GLY A 404 -18.39 29.97 5.97
CA GLY A 404 -19.36 30.66 5.11
C GLY A 404 -20.79 30.56 5.66
N GLN A 405 -21.04 31.07 6.83
CA GLN A 405 -22.32 31.69 7.24
C GLN A 405 -22.05 33.12 7.66
#